data_5853488a104a539928177278d011e0de
#
_entry.id   5853488a104a539928177278d011e0de
#
_cell.length_a   1.000
_cell.length_b   1.000
_cell.length_c   1.000
_cell.angle_alpha   90.00
_cell.angle_beta   90.00
_cell.angle_gamma   90.00
#
_symmetry.space_group_name_H-M   'P 1'
#
loop_
_entity.id
_entity.type
_entity.pdbx_description
1 polymer ?
#
loop_
_entity_poly.entity_id
_entity_poly.type
_entity_poly.pdbx_seq_one_letter_code
_entity_poly.pdbx_strand_id
1 'polypeptide(L)' 'EFIKEDVMKDMRKISKSKKDMEIKLDDGTEIPIDPMTAEIFVKYIEGLKSSEQKKVINQIQRTERGFMKVLGKAHGE' A
#
# COMPACT_ATOMS: atom_id res chain seq x y z
N GLU A 1 9.45 10.45 -16.80
CA GLU A 1 9.79 9.54 -15.75
C GLU A 1 8.69 9.36 -14.73
N PHE A 2 8.40 8.14 -14.36
CA PHE A 2 7.30 7.86 -13.47
C PHE A 2 7.75 7.68 -12.05
N ILE A 3 7.09 8.35 -11.16
CA ILE A 3 7.20 8.07 -9.75
C ILE A 3 6.11 7.08 -9.43
N LYS A 4 6.49 5.90 -9.01
CA LYS A 4 5.52 4.86 -8.73
C LYS A 4 4.96 5.04 -7.35
N GLU A 5 4.02 5.97 -7.24
CA GLU A 5 3.35 6.25 -5.98
C GLU A 5 1.86 6.00 -6.06
N ASP A 6 1.40 5.36 -7.14
CA ASP A 6 -0.03 5.16 -7.35
C ASP A 6 -0.66 4.40 -6.20
N VAL A 7 0.03 3.39 -5.69
CA VAL A 7 -0.48 2.60 -4.57
C VAL A 7 -0.67 3.47 -3.33
N MET A 8 0.30 4.34 -3.04
CA MET A 8 0.18 5.21 -1.87
C MET A 8 -0.94 6.21 -2.04
N LYS A 9 -1.09 6.77 -3.25
CA LYS A 9 -2.20 7.68 -3.52
C LYS A 9 -3.53 6.97 -3.30
N ASP A 10 -3.64 5.76 -3.81
CA ASP A 10 -4.86 4.99 -3.66
C ASP A 10 -5.13 4.68 -2.20
N MET A 11 -4.10 4.30 -1.45
CA MET A 11 -4.25 4.02 -0.03
C MET A 11 -4.75 5.23 0.73
N ARG A 12 -4.16 6.40 0.48
CA ARG A 12 -4.57 7.63 1.14
C ARG A 12 -6.00 7.98 0.78
N LYS A 13 -6.36 7.79 -0.48
CA LYS A 13 -7.71 8.08 -0.94
C LYS A 13 -8.72 7.17 -0.25
N ILE A 14 -8.41 5.89 -0.16
CA ILE A 14 -9.30 4.91 0.48
C ILE A 14 -9.47 5.26 1.95
N SER A 15 -8.39 5.58 2.65
CA SER A 15 -8.47 5.87 4.06
C SER A 15 -9.31 7.12 4.33
N LYS A 16 -9.33 8.07 3.40
CA LYS A 16 -10.11 9.29 3.55
C LYS A 16 -11.55 9.11 3.12
N SER A 17 -11.79 8.31 2.09
CA SER A 17 -13.14 8.15 1.54
C SER A 17 -14.03 7.29 2.41
N LYS A 18 -13.43 6.44 3.24
CA LYS A 18 -14.15 5.51 4.11
C LYS A 18 -15.01 4.54 3.34
N LYS A 19 -14.59 4.22 2.13
CA LYS A 19 -15.26 3.23 1.29
C LYS A 19 -14.23 2.19 0.86
N ASP A 20 -14.67 0.94 0.76
CA ASP A 20 -13.82 -0.12 0.24
C ASP A 20 -13.55 0.13 -1.22
N MET A 21 -12.31 -0.08 -1.63
CA MET A 21 -11.92 0.08 -3.02
C MET A 21 -10.91 -1.00 -3.36
N GLU A 22 -10.61 -1.13 -4.64
CA GLU A 22 -9.63 -2.10 -5.10
C GLU A 22 -8.38 -1.40 -5.58
N ILE A 23 -7.23 -2.00 -5.31
CA ILE A 23 -5.95 -1.51 -5.77
C ILE A 23 -5.42 -2.50 -6.79
N LYS A 24 -4.97 -2.00 -7.93
CA LYS A 24 -4.40 -2.83 -8.97
C LYS A 24 -2.89 -2.79 -8.91
N LEU A 25 -2.28 -3.96 -8.84
CA LEU A 25 -0.83 -4.08 -8.78
C LEU A 25 -0.25 -4.23 -10.19
N ASP A 26 1.08 -4.09 -10.27
CA ASP A 26 1.77 -4.18 -11.56
C ASP A 26 1.60 -5.53 -12.24
N ASP A 27 1.40 -6.59 -11.44
CA ASP A 27 1.21 -7.92 -12.00
C ASP A 27 -0.22 -8.18 -12.45
N GLY A 28 -1.09 -7.17 -12.37
CA GLY A 28 -2.46 -7.29 -12.79
C GLY A 28 -3.42 -7.73 -11.70
N THR A 29 -2.91 -8.06 -10.52
CA THR A 29 -3.74 -8.47 -9.40
C THR A 29 -4.52 -7.29 -8.86
N GLU A 30 -5.79 -7.51 -8.56
CA GLU A 30 -6.63 -6.48 -7.91
C GLU A 30 -6.91 -6.93 -6.49
N ILE A 31 -6.62 -6.06 -5.54
CA ILE A 31 -6.75 -6.39 -4.12
C ILE A 31 -7.76 -5.45 -3.49
N PRO A 32 -8.83 -6.00 -2.89
CA PRO A 32 -9.79 -5.15 -2.18
C PRO A 32 -9.18 -4.65 -0.88
N ILE A 33 -9.33 -3.37 -0.63
CA ILE A 33 -8.76 -2.72 0.55
C ILE A 33 -9.86 -1.92 1.23
N ASP A 34 -10.01 -2.14 2.55
CA ASP A 34 -10.95 -1.33 3.32
C ASP A 34 -10.21 -0.12 3.91
N PRO A 35 -10.96 0.91 4.34
CA PRO A 35 -10.32 2.13 4.85
C PRO A 35 -9.40 1.90 6.04
N MET A 36 -9.75 0.97 6.92
CA MET A 36 -8.91 0.70 8.08
C MET A 36 -7.57 0.11 7.68
N THR A 37 -7.59 -0.85 6.76
CA THR A 37 -6.35 -1.44 6.25
C THR A 37 -5.52 -0.40 5.52
N ALA A 38 -6.16 0.45 4.72
CA ALA A 38 -5.45 1.51 4.02
C ALA A 38 -4.77 2.45 5.01
N GLU A 39 -5.46 2.81 6.07
CA GLU A 39 -4.88 3.70 7.07
C GLU A 39 -3.68 3.06 7.75
N ILE A 40 -3.77 1.77 8.07
CA ILE A 40 -2.66 1.05 8.69
C ILE A 40 -1.44 1.07 7.76
N PHE A 41 -1.64 0.82 6.48
CA PHE A 41 -0.56 0.87 5.50
C PHE A 41 0.07 2.26 5.44
N VAL A 42 -0.76 3.28 5.33
CA VAL A 42 -0.26 4.64 5.21
C VAL A 42 0.57 5.02 6.43
N LYS A 43 0.07 4.74 7.62
CA LYS A 43 0.80 5.07 8.84
C LYS A 43 2.10 4.29 8.94
N TYR A 44 2.08 3.02 8.58
CA TYR A 44 3.29 2.20 8.63
C TYR A 44 4.35 2.75 7.70
N ILE A 45 3.98 3.06 6.47
CA ILE A 45 4.93 3.52 5.47
C ILE A 45 5.44 4.92 5.80
N GLU A 46 4.55 5.79 6.26
CA GLU A 46 4.96 7.16 6.61
C GLU A 46 5.91 7.21 7.80
N GLY A 47 5.90 6.15 8.62
CA GLY A 47 6.85 6.06 9.72
C GLY A 47 8.23 5.58 9.34
N LEU A 48 8.41 5.16 8.09
CA LEU A 48 9.71 4.66 7.62
C LEU A 48 10.56 5.80 7.09
N LYS A 49 11.87 5.53 7.00
CA LYS A 49 12.77 6.48 6.34
C LYS A 49 12.47 6.55 4.85
N SER A 50 12.84 7.66 4.22
CA SER A 50 12.54 7.87 2.80
C SER A 50 13.02 6.72 1.94
N SER A 51 14.23 6.24 2.17
CA SER A 51 14.78 5.15 1.36
C SER A 51 14.00 3.86 1.56
N GLU A 52 13.53 3.61 2.77
CA GLU A 52 12.74 2.43 3.05
C GLU A 52 11.34 2.56 2.51
N GLN A 53 10.78 3.76 2.53
CA GLN A 53 9.46 3.99 1.95
C GLN A 53 9.43 3.59 0.49
N LYS A 54 10.47 3.98 -0.26
CA LYS A 54 10.54 3.65 -1.68
C LYS A 54 10.60 2.15 -1.90
N LYS A 55 11.39 1.46 -1.10
CA LYS A 55 11.52 0.01 -1.22
C LYS A 55 10.20 -0.68 -0.93
N VAL A 56 9.52 -0.27 0.12
CA VAL A 56 8.28 -0.89 0.53
C VAL A 56 7.18 -0.61 -0.50
N ILE A 57 7.08 0.63 -0.96
CA ILE A 57 6.09 0.98 -1.97
C ILE A 57 6.31 0.15 -3.23
N ASN A 58 7.56 0.02 -3.66
CA ASN A 58 7.87 -0.77 -4.83
C ASN A 58 7.47 -2.24 -4.61
N GLN A 59 7.72 -2.75 -3.42
CA GLN A 59 7.40 -4.14 -3.09
C GLN A 59 5.89 -4.41 -3.13
N ILE A 60 5.10 -3.54 -2.51
CA ILE A 60 3.65 -3.76 -2.46
C ILE A 60 2.99 -3.51 -3.80
N GLN A 61 3.62 -2.74 -4.67
CA GLN A 61 3.04 -2.39 -5.95
C GLN A 61 3.29 -3.45 -7.01
N ARG A 62 4.30 -4.27 -6.85
CA ARG A 62 4.69 -5.22 -7.89
C ARG A 62 3.87 -6.50 -7.86
N THR A 63 3.72 -7.12 -6.71
CA THR A 63 3.07 -8.43 -6.62
C THR A 63 2.20 -8.52 -5.39
N GLU A 64 1.23 -9.42 -5.46
CA GLU A 64 0.36 -9.71 -4.32
C GLU A 64 1.16 -10.25 -3.15
N ARG A 65 2.16 -11.09 -3.42
CA ARG A 65 2.98 -11.66 -2.35
C ARG A 65 3.70 -10.56 -1.57
N GLY A 66 4.29 -9.60 -2.29
CA GLY A 66 4.95 -8.48 -1.63
C GLY A 66 3.98 -7.65 -0.83
N PHE A 67 2.79 -7.43 -1.39
CA PHE A 67 1.75 -6.68 -0.72
C PHE A 67 1.37 -7.35 0.61
N MET A 68 1.10 -8.65 0.57
CA MET A 68 0.68 -9.37 1.77
C MET A 68 1.78 -9.43 2.82
N LYS A 69 3.03 -9.50 2.40
CA LYS A 69 4.15 -9.53 3.32
C LYS A 69 4.23 -8.23 4.10
N VAL A 70 4.08 -7.11 3.41
CA VAL A 70 4.11 -5.81 4.07
C VAL A 70 2.88 -5.61 4.93
N LEU A 71 1.75 -6.10 4.49
CA LEU A 71 0.53 -6.03 5.28
C LEU A 71 0.72 -6.70 6.64
N GLY A 72 1.35 -7.86 6.66
CA GLY A 72 1.64 -8.53 7.92
C GLY A 72 2.52 -7.69 8.83
N LYS A 73 3.54 -7.06 8.27
CA LYS A 73 4.42 -6.19 9.05
C LYS A 73 3.67 -4.98 9.58
N ALA A 74 2.79 -4.42 8.78
CA ALA A 74 2.02 -3.24 9.20
C ALA A 74 1.07 -3.57 10.34
N HIS A 75 0.65 -4.83 10.44
CA HIS A 75 -0.20 -5.28 11.54
C HIS A 75 0.59 -5.69 12.77
N GLY A 76 1.89 -5.45 12.78
CA GLY A 76 2.68 -5.68 13.98
C GLY A 76 3.37 -7.03 14.06
N GLU A 77 3.49 -7.72 12.95
CA GLU A 77 4.17 -9.02 12.96
C GLU A 77 5.66 -8.92 12.77
#